data_6b06e8a48d95b61f555b88f8832b5fbb
#
_entry.id   6b06e8a48d95b61f555b88f8832b5fbb
#
_cell.length_a   1.000
_cell.length_b   1.000
_cell.length_c   1.000
_cell.angle_alpha   90.00
_cell.angle_beta   90.00
_cell.angle_gamma   90.00
#
_symmetry.space_group_name_H-M   'P 1'
#
loop_
_entity.id
_entity.type
_entity.pdbx_description
1 polymer ?
#
loop_
_entity_poly.entity_id
_entity_poly.type
_entity_poly.pdbx_seq_one_letter_code
_entity_poly.pdbx_strand_id
1 'polypeptide(L)'
;MKNAPSIKEFLSQEEIDNFNKIKGSLDALKIPYTENLSLVRGLDYYTDLVFEFVSDLDELKGQSTFCGGGRYNNLIEELGGINAQAVGFAFGLERLLIQYLTENKQNENLHKKQYDLVLINLLEDGFASLAIAYKLRNFGFSLYFEPSIKKLNQGFKLAEYYQAKFILILGIKEIENAQIIVKNQITMQQEIVKLEDLYKYLSKKLNG
;
A
#
# COMPACT_ATOMS: atom_id res chain seq x y z
N MET A 1 33.89 -1.52 -18.85
CA MET A 1 33.95 -3.00 -18.78
C MET A 1 33.75 -3.66 -20.15
N LYS A 2 34.35 -3.12 -21.21
CA LYS A 2 34.14 -3.66 -22.58
C LYS A 2 34.84 -5.02 -22.87
N ASN A 3 35.66 -5.51 -21.94
CA ASN A 3 36.46 -6.76 -22.13
C ASN A 3 36.19 -7.79 -21.00
N ALA A 4 35.10 -7.68 -20.27
CA ALA A 4 34.73 -8.74 -19.34
C ALA A 4 34.17 -9.94 -20.11
N PRO A 5 34.61 -11.18 -19.79
CA PRO A 5 34.07 -12.36 -20.43
C PRO A 5 32.58 -12.50 -20.15
N SER A 6 31.83 -13.05 -21.08
CA SER A 6 30.40 -13.31 -20.88
C SER A 6 30.20 -14.47 -19.93
N ILE A 7 29.25 -14.39 -19.02
CA ILE A 7 28.90 -15.51 -18.13
C ILE A 7 28.55 -16.77 -18.92
N LYS A 8 28.02 -16.63 -20.13
CA LYS A 8 27.70 -17.76 -21.03
C LYS A 8 28.90 -18.65 -21.37
N GLU A 9 30.09 -18.09 -21.34
CA GLU A 9 31.33 -18.85 -21.68
C GLU A 9 31.69 -19.85 -20.56
N PHE A 10 31.10 -19.71 -19.38
CA PHE A 10 31.39 -20.56 -18.22
C PHE A 10 30.23 -21.50 -17.88
N LEU A 11 29.09 -21.41 -18.58
CA LEU A 11 27.94 -22.26 -18.32
C LEU A 11 28.13 -23.64 -18.93
N SER A 12 27.74 -24.67 -18.19
CA SER A 12 27.60 -26.03 -18.70
C SER A 12 26.44 -26.13 -19.73
N GLN A 13 26.46 -27.20 -20.54
CA GLN A 13 25.37 -27.42 -21.46
C GLN A 13 24.01 -27.61 -20.78
N GLU A 14 24.01 -28.24 -19.60
CA GLU A 14 22.78 -28.43 -18.77
C GLU A 14 22.20 -27.10 -18.30
N GLU A 15 23.02 -26.16 -17.83
CA GLU A 15 22.59 -24.83 -17.41
C GLU A 15 22.03 -24.02 -18.59
N ILE A 16 22.66 -24.10 -19.75
CA ILE A 16 22.19 -23.48 -21.00
C ILE A 16 20.82 -24.06 -21.39
N ASP A 17 20.65 -25.37 -21.34
CA ASP A 17 19.41 -26.04 -21.69
C ASP A 17 18.27 -25.67 -20.72
N ASN A 18 18.57 -25.61 -19.44
CA ASN A 18 17.61 -25.19 -18.42
C ASN A 18 17.18 -23.73 -18.61
N PHE A 19 18.12 -22.83 -18.88
CA PHE A 19 17.82 -21.44 -19.20
C PHE A 19 16.95 -21.30 -20.46
N ASN A 20 17.23 -22.09 -21.50
CA ASN A 20 16.43 -22.11 -22.72
C ASN A 20 15.01 -22.66 -22.48
N LYS A 21 14.81 -23.65 -21.58
CA LYS A 21 13.50 -24.14 -21.20
C LYS A 21 12.67 -23.02 -20.51
N ILE A 22 13.31 -22.21 -19.63
CA ILE A 22 12.64 -21.08 -18.99
C ILE A 22 12.19 -20.06 -20.03
N LYS A 23 13.07 -19.68 -20.98
CA LYS A 23 12.73 -18.77 -22.08
C LYS A 23 11.59 -19.32 -22.93
N GLY A 24 11.65 -20.59 -23.33
CA GLY A 24 10.56 -21.24 -24.06
C GLY A 24 9.23 -21.23 -23.31
N SER A 25 9.25 -21.34 -21.99
CA SER A 25 8.03 -21.21 -21.16
C SER A 25 7.48 -19.79 -21.17
N LEU A 26 8.33 -18.77 -21.07
CA LEU A 26 7.92 -17.36 -21.16
C LEU A 26 7.32 -17.05 -22.55
N ASP A 27 7.95 -17.56 -23.61
CA ASP A 27 7.46 -17.40 -24.99
C ASP A 27 6.07 -18.06 -25.16
N ALA A 28 5.90 -19.27 -24.64
CA ALA A 28 4.62 -19.98 -24.69
C ALA A 28 3.49 -19.24 -23.93
N LEU A 29 3.85 -18.58 -22.83
CA LEU A 29 2.94 -17.74 -22.03
C LEU A 29 2.79 -16.31 -22.57
N LYS A 30 3.51 -15.95 -23.64
CA LYS A 30 3.56 -14.60 -24.23
C LYS A 30 3.98 -13.52 -23.21
N ILE A 31 4.85 -13.86 -22.28
CA ILE A 31 5.44 -12.93 -21.33
C ILE A 31 6.69 -12.30 -21.99
N PRO A 32 6.70 -10.99 -22.24
CA PRO A 32 7.86 -10.34 -22.85
C PRO A 32 9.03 -10.31 -21.85
N TYR A 33 10.23 -10.58 -22.35
CA TYR A 33 11.45 -10.50 -21.56
C TYR A 33 12.63 -10.02 -22.40
N THR A 34 13.65 -9.53 -21.73
CA THR A 34 14.95 -9.19 -22.34
C THR A 34 16.03 -9.97 -21.62
N GLU A 35 16.84 -10.70 -22.37
CA GLU A 35 18.02 -11.37 -21.84
C GLU A 35 19.12 -10.34 -21.57
N ASN A 36 19.55 -10.23 -20.31
CA ASN A 36 20.63 -9.34 -19.90
C ASN A 36 21.76 -10.13 -19.22
N LEU A 37 22.83 -10.38 -19.96
CA LEU A 37 24.00 -11.12 -19.50
C LEU A 37 24.86 -10.38 -18.48
N SER A 38 24.61 -9.09 -18.27
CA SER A 38 25.32 -8.25 -17.32
C SER A 38 24.52 -8.05 -16.03
N LEU A 39 23.37 -8.69 -15.90
CA LEU A 39 22.56 -8.57 -14.68
C LEU A 39 23.26 -9.25 -13.51
N VAL A 40 23.54 -8.45 -12.48
CA VAL A 40 24.13 -8.92 -11.22
C VAL A 40 23.22 -8.47 -10.08
N ARG A 41 22.99 -9.35 -9.10
CA ARG A 41 22.27 -9.06 -7.87
C ARG A 41 23.24 -8.95 -6.71
N GLY A 42 22.92 -8.10 -5.73
CA GLY A 42 23.76 -7.86 -4.55
C GLY A 42 23.74 -8.97 -3.48
N LEU A 43 23.24 -10.16 -3.81
CA LEU A 43 23.13 -11.31 -2.91
C LEU A 43 23.78 -12.51 -3.57
N ASP A 44 24.62 -13.21 -2.84
CA ASP A 44 25.49 -14.29 -3.31
C ASP A 44 24.84 -15.69 -3.25
N TYR A 45 23.67 -15.82 -2.65
CA TYR A 45 22.94 -17.09 -2.54
C TYR A 45 22.18 -17.51 -3.81
N TYR A 46 22.11 -16.64 -4.81
CA TYR A 46 21.42 -17.00 -6.06
C TYR A 46 22.20 -18.05 -6.85
N THR A 47 21.43 -19.00 -7.43
CA THR A 47 21.90 -20.02 -8.35
C THR A 47 21.14 -19.94 -9.67
N ASP A 48 21.70 -20.44 -10.76
CA ASP A 48 21.08 -20.66 -12.07
C ASP A 48 20.40 -19.45 -12.71
N LEU A 49 19.44 -18.80 -12.04
CA LEU A 49 18.61 -17.74 -12.60
C LEU A 49 18.46 -16.56 -11.64
N VAL A 50 18.65 -15.37 -12.20
CA VAL A 50 18.22 -14.11 -11.57
C VAL A 50 17.32 -13.33 -12.54
N PHE A 51 16.40 -12.55 -12.01
CA PHE A 51 15.51 -11.72 -12.81
C PHE A 51 15.17 -10.39 -12.14
N GLU A 52 14.77 -9.44 -12.95
CA GLU A 52 14.25 -8.14 -12.52
C GLU A 52 13.03 -7.74 -13.33
N PHE A 53 12.12 -7.00 -12.69
CA PHE A 53 11.09 -6.24 -13.37
C PHE A 53 11.50 -4.77 -13.31
N VAL A 54 11.59 -4.18 -14.48
CA VAL A 54 12.12 -2.84 -14.70
C VAL A 54 11.00 -1.96 -15.26
N SER A 55 10.86 -0.76 -14.71
CA SER A 55 9.92 0.24 -15.19
C SER A 55 10.58 1.16 -16.22
N ASP A 56 9.85 1.49 -17.27
CA ASP A 56 10.25 2.50 -18.26
C ASP A 56 9.72 3.91 -17.93
N LEU A 57 9.08 4.09 -16.75
CA LEU A 57 8.54 5.37 -16.33
C LEU A 57 9.64 6.39 -16.02
N ASP A 58 9.43 7.63 -16.47
CA ASP A 58 10.33 8.75 -16.19
C ASP A 58 10.46 9.05 -14.69
N GLU A 59 9.38 8.87 -13.93
CA GLU A 59 9.33 9.04 -12.49
C GLU A 59 10.24 8.07 -11.72
N LEU A 60 10.60 6.94 -12.34
CA LEU A 60 11.45 5.91 -11.76
C LEU A 60 12.87 5.88 -12.37
N LYS A 61 13.26 6.89 -13.17
CA LYS A 61 14.62 7.00 -13.71
C LYS A 61 15.68 6.94 -12.61
N GLY A 62 16.66 6.06 -12.79
CA GLY A 62 17.73 5.81 -11.81
C GLY A 62 17.37 4.79 -10.71
N GLN A 63 16.10 4.42 -10.57
CA GLN A 63 15.60 3.39 -9.66
C GLN A 63 14.52 2.53 -10.33
N SER A 64 14.70 2.23 -11.60
CA SER A 64 13.71 1.59 -12.46
C SER A 64 13.36 0.15 -12.07
N THR A 65 14.26 -0.58 -11.42
CA THR A 65 13.96 -1.93 -10.91
C THR A 65 13.01 -1.85 -9.73
N PHE A 66 11.78 -2.34 -9.87
CA PHE A 66 10.80 -2.38 -8.79
C PHE A 66 10.60 -3.77 -8.18
N CYS A 67 11.03 -4.84 -8.86
CA CYS A 67 11.01 -6.20 -8.34
C CYS A 67 12.26 -6.94 -8.81
N GLY A 68 12.80 -7.79 -7.97
CA GLY A 68 13.92 -8.64 -8.34
C GLY A 68 13.98 -9.90 -7.50
N GLY A 69 14.47 -10.96 -8.11
CA GLY A 69 14.55 -12.25 -7.48
C GLY A 69 15.43 -13.22 -8.26
N GLY A 70 15.35 -14.48 -7.89
CA GLY A 70 16.09 -15.56 -8.51
C GLY A 70 15.88 -16.90 -7.84
N ARG A 71 16.57 -17.89 -8.33
CA ARG A 71 16.62 -19.23 -7.77
C ARG A 71 17.75 -19.30 -6.73
N TYR A 72 17.53 -20.05 -5.67
CA TYR A 72 18.51 -20.26 -4.60
C TYR A 72 18.38 -21.67 -4.04
N ASN A 73 19.07 -22.60 -4.68
CA ASN A 73 18.96 -24.04 -4.39
C ASN A 73 19.69 -24.45 -3.11
N ASN A 74 20.71 -23.71 -2.67
CA ASN A 74 21.58 -24.12 -1.57
C ASN A 74 21.22 -23.45 -0.24
N LEU A 75 20.50 -22.33 -0.26
CA LEU A 75 20.26 -21.48 0.91
C LEU A 75 19.60 -22.23 2.08
N ILE A 76 18.64 -23.10 1.80
CA ILE A 76 17.90 -23.83 2.85
C ILE A 76 18.85 -24.81 3.57
N GLU A 77 19.71 -25.49 2.82
CA GLU A 77 20.72 -26.43 3.37
C GLU A 77 21.82 -25.68 4.13
N GLU A 78 22.30 -24.56 3.63
CA GLU A 78 23.29 -23.71 4.29
C GLU A 78 22.78 -23.15 5.64
N LEU A 79 21.47 -22.95 5.75
CA LEU A 79 20.82 -22.54 7.00
C LEU A 79 20.47 -23.70 7.94
N GLY A 80 20.92 -24.93 7.62
CA GLY A 80 20.69 -26.13 8.44
C GLY A 80 19.37 -26.84 8.17
N GLY A 81 18.67 -26.50 7.07
CA GLY A 81 17.45 -27.20 6.62
C GLY A 81 17.74 -28.40 5.74
N ILE A 82 16.69 -28.93 5.12
CA ILE A 82 16.80 -30.02 4.15
C ILE A 82 17.34 -29.47 2.81
N ASN A 83 17.96 -30.37 2.01
CA ASN A 83 18.29 -30.01 0.63
C ASN A 83 16.98 -29.82 -0.17
N ALA A 84 16.67 -28.57 -0.51
CA ALA A 84 15.46 -28.19 -1.22
C ALA A 84 15.72 -27.01 -2.15
N GLN A 85 15.17 -27.10 -3.35
CA GLN A 85 15.24 -26.02 -4.32
C GLN A 85 14.22 -24.91 -3.96
N ALA A 86 14.62 -23.67 -4.14
CA ALA A 86 13.74 -22.55 -3.87
C ALA A 86 13.91 -21.43 -4.91
N VAL A 87 12.85 -20.68 -5.10
CA VAL A 87 12.79 -19.47 -5.89
C VAL A 87 12.01 -18.41 -5.13
N GLY A 88 12.43 -17.18 -5.21
CA GLY A 88 11.71 -16.10 -4.57
C GLY A 88 12.06 -14.75 -5.15
N PHE A 89 11.33 -13.75 -4.72
CA PHE A 89 11.52 -12.37 -5.15
C PHE A 89 11.13 -11.39 -4.04
N ALA A 90 11.63 -10.18 -4.16
CA ALA A 90 11.19 -9.04 -3.37
C ALA A 90 10.91 -7.86 -4.27
N PHE A 91 10.00 -6.99 -3.87
CA PHE A 91 9.67 -5.78 -4.61
C PHE A 91 9.63 -4.55 -3.70
N GLY A 92 9.96 -3.39 -4.27
CA GLY A 92 9.80 -2.09 -3.63
C GLY A 92 8.35 -1.65 -3.71
N LEU A 93 7.63 -1.67 -2.58
CA LEU A 93 6.19 -1.34 -2.54
C LEU A 93 5.92 0.06 -3.08
N GLU A 94 6.74 1.03 -2.72
CA GLU A 94 6.61 2.42 -3.17
C GLU A 94 6.80 2.54 -4.70
N ARG A 95 7.79 1.83 -5.25
CA ARG A 95 8.05 1.82 -6.70
C ARG A 95 6.91 1.17 -7.46
N LEU A 96 6.41 0.03 -6.95
CA LEU A 96 5.25 -0.66 -7.54
C LEU A 96 4.01 0.23 -7.47
N LEU A 97 3.81 0.97 -6.38
CA LEU A 97 2.70 1.91 -6.24
C LEU A 97 2.82 3.07 -7.25
N ILE A 98 4.02 3.64 -7.44
CA ILE A 98 4.26 4.68 -8.45
C ILE A 98 3.91 4.15 -9.84
N GLN A 99 4.37 2.95 -10.19
CA GLN A 99 4.04 2.29 -11.46
C GLN A 99 2.53 2.17 -11.64
N TYR A 100 1.86 1.59 -10.66
CA TYR A 100 0.41 1.37 -10.69
C TYR A 100 -0.39 2.67 -10.82
N LEU A 101 -0.06 3.69 -10.03
CA LEU A 101 -0.74 4.97 -10.05
C LEU A 101 -0.50 5.73 -11.35
N THR A 102 0.71 5.63 -11.93
CA THR A 102 1.04 6.30 -13.19
C THR A 102 0.30 5.66 -14.36
N GLU A 103 0.22 4.34 -14.42
CA GLU A 103 -0.52 3.61 -15.45
C GLU A 103 -2.04 3.83 -15.35
N ASN A 104 -2.55 4.08 -14.14
CA ASN A 104 -3.97 4.27 -13.86
C ASN A 104 -4.36 5.74 -13.61
N LYS A 105 -3.56 6.70 -14.05
CA LYS A 105 -3.81 8.16 -13.88
C LYS A 105 -5.21 8.62 -14.34
N GLN A 106 -5.81 7.93 -15.31
CA GLN A 106 -7.15 8.27 -15.81
C GLN A 106 -8.29 7.82 -14.88
N ASN A 107 -7.99 7.02 -13.87
CA ASN A 107 -8.99 6.54 -12.94
C ASN A 107 -9.00 7.45 -11.71
N GLU A 108 -9.60 8.65 -11.85
CA GLU A 108 -9.68 9.68 -10.80
C GLU A 108 -10.20 9.15 -9.45
N ASN A 109 -10.97 8.07 -9.47
CA ASN A 109 -11.52 7.43 -8.26
C ASN A 109 -10.46 6.69 -7.42
N LEU A 110 -9.33 6.28 -8.01
CA LEU A 110 -8.25 5.62 -7.27
C LEU A 110 -7.48 6.58 -6.34
N HIS A 111 -7.54 7.88 -6.61
CA HIS A 111 -6.81 8.91 -5.87
C HIS A 111 -7.60 9.58 -4.76
N LYS A 112 -8.93 9.45 -4.75
CA LYS A 112 -9.76 10.03 -3.71
C LYS A 112 -10.02 9.00 -2.62
N LYS A 113 -9.23 9.04 -1.55
CA LYS A 113 -9.62 8.34 -0.32
C LYS A 113 -10.98 8.89 0.11
N GLN A 114 -11.99 8.03 0.09
CA GLN A 114 -13.28 8.35 0.70
C GLN A 114 -13.27 7.86 2.13
N TYR A 115 -13.77 8.68 3.03
CA TYR A 115 -14.00 8.30 4.41
C TYR A 115 -15.49 8.39 4.72
N ASP A 116 -16.00 7.46 5.49
CA ASP A 116 -17.37 7.60 5.99
C ASP A 116 -17.47 8.76 6.97
N LEU A 117 -16.42 8.97 7.75
CA LEU A 117 -16.38 9.89 8.87
C LEU A 117 -15.13 10.78 8.86
N VAL A 118 -15.29 12.04 9.22
CA VAL A 118 -14.20 12.94 9.62
C VAL A 118 -14.43 13.35 11.06
N LEU A 119 -13.44 13.16 11.94
CA LEU A 119 -13.51 13.60 13.33
C LEU A 119 -12.71 14.89 13.51
N ILE A 120 -13.38 15.93 14.00
CA ILE A 120 -12.80 17.23 14.32
C ILE A 120 -12.60 17.31 15.83
N ASN A 121 -11.34 17.52 16.24
CA ASN A 121 -10.97 17.71 17.64
C ASN A 121 -10.85 19.20 17.97
N LEU A 122 -11.70 19.69 18.88
CA LEU A 122 -11.64 21.06 19.41
C LEU A 122 -11.04 21.13 20.81
N LEU A 123 -10.60 19.98 21.37
CA LEU A 123 -9.94 19.90 22.68
C LEU A 123 -8.47 20.33 22.55
N GLU A 124 -7.86 20.76 23.64
CA GLU A 124 -6.44 21.09 23.69
C GLU A 124 -5.56 19.87 23.39
N ASP A 125 -5.90 18.73 23.98
CA ASP A 125 -5.29 17.45 23.66
C ASP A 125 -6.17 16.63 22.70
N GLY A 126 -5.59 15.60 22.12
CA GLY A 126 -6.28 14.72 21.18
C GLY A 126 -6.66 13.35 21.75
N PHE A 127 -6.43 13.09 23.04
CA PHE A 127 -6.56 11.73 23.59
C PHE A 127 -7.98 11.18 23.52
N ALA A 128 -8.97 11.98 23.93
CA ALA A 128 -10.38 11.56 23.87
C ALA A 128 -10.82 11.30 22.41
N SER A 129 -10.46 12.20 21.51
CA SER A 129 -10.76 12.04 20.08
C SER A 129 -10.03 10.83 19.46
N LEU A 130 -8.78 10.60 19.86
CA LEU A 130 -8.03 9.42 19.42
C LEU A 130 -8.70 8.12 19.89
N ALA A 131 -9.16 8.06 21.15
CA ALA A 131 -9.86 6.91 21.68
C ALA A 131 -11.17 6.63 20.94
N ILE A 132 -11.93 7.68 20.61
CA ILE A 132 -13.17 7.58 19.80
C ILE A 132 -12.82 7.09 18.39
N ALA A 133 -11.82 7.70 17.74
CA ALA A 133 -11.39 7.30 16.40
C ALA A 133 -10.95 5.84 16.35
N TYR A 134 -10.16 5.39 17.33
CA TYR A 134 -9.71 4.02 17.45
C TYR A 134 -10.89 3.04 17.57
N LYS A 135 -11.85 3.33 18.48
CA LYS A 135 -13.04 2.49 18.65
C LYS A 135 -13.85 2.41 17.36
N LEU A 136 -14.12 3.53 16.70
CA LEU A 136 -14.92 3.54 15.46
C LEU A 136 -14.22 2.79 14.33
N ARG A 137 -12.91 2.91 14.20
CA ARG A 137 -12.13 2.13 13.22
C ARG A 137 -12.20 0.62 13.50
N ASN A 138 -12.13 0.21 14.77
CA ASN A 138 -12.27 -1.20 15.16
C ASN A 138 -13.68 -1.76 14.86
N PHE A 139 -14.69 -0.90 14.81
CA PHE A 139 -16.03 -1.27 14.36
C PHE A 139 -16.20 -1.27 12.83
N GLY A 140 -15.11 -1.01 12.07
CA GLY A 140 -15.10 -1.08 10.62
C GLY A 140 -15.44 0.23 9.90
N PHE A 141 -15.61 1.34 10.60
CA PHE A 141 -15.84 2.63 9.95
C PHE A 141 -14.55 3.18 9.33
N SER A 142 -14.64 3.66 8.11
CA SER A 142 -13.56 4.42 7.48
C SER A 142 -13.58 5.84 8.02
N LEU A 143 -12.61 6.18 8.89
CA LEU A 143 -12.59 7.45 9.62
C LEU A 143 -11.26 8.18 9.44
N TYR A 144 -11.33 9.45 9.04
CA TYR A 144 -10.21 10.38 9.05
C TYR A 144 -10.16 11.15 10.36
N PHE A 145 -8.98 11.21 10.97
CA PHE A 145 -8.69 12.00 12.17
C PHE A 145 -7.26 12.50 12.14
N GLU A 146 -7.11 13.81 12.31
CA GLU A 146 -5.83 14.52 12.38
C GLU A 146 -5.81 15.38 13.65
N PRO A 147 -5.05 15.00 14.70
CA PRO A 147 -5.05 15.68 16.00
C PRO A 147 -4.62 17.16 15.95
N SER A 148 -3.81 17.52 14.96
CA SER A 148 -3.30 18.91 14.80
C SER A 148 -4.36 19.87 14.30
N ILE A 149 -5.47 19.39 13.75
CA ILE A 149 -6.55 20.21 13.20
C ILE A 149 -7.55 20.54 14.28
N LYS A 150 -7.49 21.78 14.79
CA LYS A 150 -8.30 22.28 15.90
C LYS A 150 -9.30 23.36 15.50
N LYS A 151 -9.49 23.58 14.20
CA LYS A 151 -10.42 24.61 13.69
C LYS A 151 -11.52 23.95 12.85
N LEU A 152 -12.78 24.28 13.17
CA LEU A 152 -13.95 23.77 12.46
C LEU A 152 -13.85 23.93 10.93
N ASN A 153 -13.46 25.11 10.46
CA ASN A 153 -13.35 25.38 9.03
C ASN A 153 -12.33 24.48 8.30
N GLN A 154 -11.25 24.10 8.97
CA GLN A 154 -10.27 23.17 8.41
C GLN A 154 -10.86 21.77 8.33
N GLY A 155 -11.54 21.33 9.39
CA GLY A 155 -12.20 20.03 9.42
C GLY A 155 -13.31 19.90 8.36
N PHE A 156 -14.08 20.96 8.15
CA PHE A 156 -15.11 20.97 7.09
C PHE A 156 -14.52 20.86 5.70
N LYS A 157 -13.43 21.58 5.40
CA LYS A 157 -12.71 21.45 4.12
C LYS A 157 -12.16 20.03 3.90
N LEU A 158 -11.68 19.38 4.96
CA LEU A 158 -11.23 17.99 4.87
C LEU A 158 -12.37 17.02 4.63
N ALA A 159 -13.50 17.23 5.30
CA ALA A 159 -14.69 16.39 5.08
C ALA A 159 -15.21 16.50 3.64
N GLU A 160 -15.17 17.69 3.07
CA GLU A 160 -15.49 17.92 1.66
C GLU A 160 -14.46 17.27 0.73
N TYR A 161 -13.16 17.48 0.99
CA TYR A 161 -12.08 16.90 0.20
C TYR A 161 -12.12 15.37 0.17
N TYR A 162 -12.40 14.75 1.33
CA TYR A 162 -12.51 13.29 1.48
C TYR A 162 -13.90 12.75 1.19
N GLN A 163 -14.84 13.58 0.81
CA GLN A 163 -16.25 13.21 0.54
C GLN A 163 -16.89 12.41 1.70
N ALA A 164 -16.57 12.83 2.94
CA ALA A 164 -17.09 12.15 4.12
C ALA A 164 -18.61 12.30 4.23
N LYS A 165 -19.28 11.22 4.62
CA LYS A 165 -20.75 11.22 4.81
C LYS A 165 -21.17 11.97 6.07
N PHE A 166 -20.37 11.83 7.14
CA PHE A 166 -20.62 12.49 8.41
C PHE A 166 -19.37 13.15 8.95
N ILE A 167 -19.58 14.26 9.66
CA ILE A 167 -18.57 14.93 10.48
C ILE A 167 -18.93 14.71 11.94
N LEU A 168 -17.94 14.26 12.71
CA LEU A 168 -18.00 14.16 14.16
C LEU A 168 -17.24 15.34 14.76
N ILE A 169 -17.85 16.07 15.69
CA ILE A 169 -17.21 17.23 16.32
C ILE A 169 -17.20 17.00 17.83
N LEU A 170 -16.00 17.04 18.41
CA LEU A 170 -15.77 16.86 19.83
C LEU A 170 -15.12 18.12 20.42
N GLY A 171 -15.83 18.80 21.28
CA GLY A 171 -15.36 19.93 22.05
C GLY A 171 -15.48 19.67 23.56
N ILE A 172 -15.14 20.69 24.37
CA ILE A 172 -15.15 20.58 25.84
C ILE A 172 -16.57 20.24 26.35
N LYS A 173 -17.59 20.94 25.85
CA LYS A 173 -18.98 20.69 26.26
C LYS A 173 -19.47 19.30 25.93
N GLU A 174 -19.04 18.79 24.75
CA GLU A 174 -19.44 17.49 24.30
C GLU A 174 -18.82 16.40 25.19
N ILE A 175 -17.52 16.49 25.49
CA ILE A 175 -16.85 15.47 26.32
C ILE A 175 -17.35 15.48 27.76
N GLU A 176 -17.61 16.66 28.36
CA GLU A 176 -18.15 16.79 29.71
C GLU A 176 -19.54 16.15 29.85
N ASN A 177 -20.34 16.18 28.79
CA ASN A 177 -21.68 15.58 28.77
C ASN A 177 -21.69 14.15 28.18
N ALA A 178 -20.54 13.55 27.93
CA ALA A 178 -20.41 12.25 27.26
C ALA A 178 -21.19 12.18 25.93
N GLN A 179 -21.09 13.23 25.13
CA GLN A 179 -21.79 13.42 23.86
C GLN A 179 -20.81 13.76 22.72
N ILE A 180 -21.31 13.73 21.51
CA ILE A 180 -20.60 14.18 20.31
C ILE A 180 -21.59 14.80 19.34
N ILE A 181 -21.19 15.81 18.60
CA ILE A 181 -22.00 16.38 17.53
C ILE A 181 -21.75 15.55 16.27
N VAL A 182 -22.83 15.09 15.63
CA VAL A 182 -22.80 14.39 14.35
C VAL A 182 -23.48 15.24 13.30
N LYS A 183 -22.76 15.66 12.28
CA LYS A 183 -23.29 16.44 11.16
C LYS A 183 -23.33 15.58 9.91
N ASN A 184 -24.50 15.45 9.29
CA ASN A 184 -24.67 14.80 8.00
C ASN A 184 -24.30 15.77 6.89
N GLN A 185 -23.39 15.40 5.99
CA GLN A 185 -22.89 16.26 4.91
C GLN A 185 -23.84 16.37 3.72
N ILE A 186 -24.79 15.45 3.59
CA ILE A 186 -25.79 15.47 2.51
C ILE A 186 -26.99 16.35 2.92
N THR A 187 -27.57 16.07 4.09
CA THR A 187 -28.76 16.79 4.58
C THR A 187 -28.42 18.07 5.32
N MET A 188 -27.14 18.29 5.66
CA MET A 188 -26.64 19.39 6.47
C MET A 188 -27.22 19.45 7.88
N GLN A 189 -27.99 18.44 8.29
CA GLN A 189 -28.55 18.33 9.63
C GLN A 189 -27.47 17.96 10.64
N GLN A 190 -27.63 18.47 11.86
CA GLN A 190 -26.73 18.27 12.97
C GLN A 190 -27.50 17.72 14.16
N GLU A 191 -27.01 16.66 14.76
CA GLU A 191 -27.60 15.99 15.92
C GLU A 191 -26.56 15.84 17.02
N ILE A 192 -26.99 15.87 18.29
CA ILE A 192 -26.15 15.55 19.44
C ILE A 192 -26.41 14.10 19.81
N VAL A 193 -25.38 13.27 19.84
CA VAL A 193 -25.46 11.84 20.10
C VAL A 193 -24.62 11.49 21.33
N LYS A 194 -25.13 10.65 22.22
CA LYS A 194 -24.34 10.14 23.34
C LYS A 194 -23.22 9.24 22.82
N LEU A 195 -22.05 9.33 23.46
CA LEU A 195 -20.90 8.51 23.04
C LEU A 195 -21.17 7.00 23.15
N GLU A 196 -21.99 6.57 24.10
CA GLU A 196 -22.40 5.17 24.25
C GLU A 196 -23.25 4.66 23.08
N ASP A 197 -24.05 5.53 22.48
CA ASP A 197 -24.96 5.19 21.37
C ASP A 197 -24.35 5.45 19.97
N LEU A 198 -23.19 6.09 19.91
CA LEU A 198 -22.59 6.58 18.66
C LEU A 198 -22.42 5.49 17.61
N TYR A 199 -21.92 4.32 18.01
CA TYR A 199 -21.78 3.17 17.11
C TYR A 199 -23.11 2.74 16.48
N LYS A 200 -24.13 2.55 17.32
CA LYS A 200 -25.49 2.16 16.88
C LYS A 200 -26.07 3.19 15.92
N TYR A 201 -25.93 4.47 16.29
CA TYR A 201 -26.41 5.58 15.48
C TYR A 201 -25.75 5.59 14.08
N LEU A 202 -24.42 5.54 14.03
CA LEU A 202 -23.68 5.56 12.77
C LEU A 202 -23.93 4.32 11.91
N SER A 203 -24.00 3.14 12.51
CA SER A 203 -24.30 1.89 11.80
C SER A 203 -25.68 1.95 11.13
N LYS A 204 -26.69 2.50 11.81
CA LYS A 204 -28.03 2.66 11.21
C LYS A 204 -28.04 3.66 10.06
N LYS A 205 -27.26 4.74 10.15
CA LYS A 205 -27.24 5.82 9.15
C LYS A 205 -26.38 5.53 7.94
N LEU A 206 -25.36 4.64 8.07
CA LEU A 206 -24.43 4.29 6.98
C LEU A 206 -24.82 3.03 6.23
N ASN A 207 -25.53 2.09 6.89
CA ASN A 207 -25.92 0.80 6.32
C ASN A 207 -27.43 0.70 5.98
N GLY A 208 -28.19 1.73 6.24
CA GLY A 208 -29.61 1.85 5.86
C GLY A 208 -29.79 2.81 4.71
#